data_c4524fff8e145787668bef6bb77c7842
#
_entry.id   c4524fff8e145787668bef6bb77c7842
#
_cell.length_a   1.000
_cell.length_b   1.000
_cell.length_c   1.000
_cell.angle_alpha   90.00
_cell.angle_beta   90.00
_cell.angle_gamma   90.00
#
_symmetry.space_group_name_H-M   'P 1'
#
loop_
_entity.id
_entity.type
_entity.pdbx_description
1 polymer ?
#
loop_
_entity_poly.entity_id
_entity_poly.type
_entity_poly.pdbx_seq_one_letter_code
_entity_poly.pdbx_strand_id
1 'polypeptide(L)'
;IEANSPDYAELINPTAPSLAQARSVLLPDEALLAFFVGRERSFVWVVSKTGAPAFIAIELGADELGGQVDEVRLALAPNASTLWDIPPFDLGIAYELYQQLLEPVAPAWWQKKHLIIVPHRALGYLPLSVLPTKEIKLVDKSDTLFSGYRKVRWLAHTHSVTVSPSVGALRTLRAMPPGEPNQRPFVGFADPAFSTEQTQVVAALQVNTGTANDNKIGVRGGSIKLRGMIKVEKLEEMANADLSVLPPLPDTREEVKEIARALQADPDQDVFTGKAATETRVKSLNLSNYRVIAFATHGLIP
;
A
#
# COMPACT_ATOMS: atom_id res chain seq x y z
N ILE A 1 18.64 -12.13 16.74
CA ILE A 1 18.44 -11.16 15.64
C ILE A 1 19.24 -9.89 15.94
N GLU A 2 19.09 -9.28 17.15
CA GLU A 2 19.80 -8.04 17.51
C GLU A 2 21.31 -8.14 17.39
N ALA A 3 21.90 -9.27 17.79
CA ALA A 3 23.35 -9.47 17.73
C ALA A 3 23.90 -9.68 16.29
N ASN A 4 23.07 -10.24 15.39
CA ASN A 4 23.52 -10.63 14.04
C ASN A 4 23.02 -9.69 12.95
N SER A 5 22.02 -8.86 13.23
CA SER A 5 21.41 -7.93 12.29
C SER A 5 20.76 -6.77 13.04
N PRO A 6 21.57 -5.86 13.63
CA PRO A 6 21.07 -4.76 14.45
C PRO A 6 20.12 -3.83 13.67
N ASP A 7 20.41 -3.57 12.41
CA ASP A 7 19.56 -2.72 11.55
C ASP A 7 18.17 -3.34 11.32
N TYR A 8 18.11 -4.67 11.18
CA TYR A 8 16.83 -5.38 11.07
C TYR A 8 16.06 -5.38 12.40
N ALA A 9 16.76 -5.51 13.52
CA ALA A 9 16.16 -5.45 14.85
C ALA A 9 15.50 -4.06 15.08
N GLU A 10 16.14 -2.97 14.66
CA GLU A 10 15.57 -1.61 14.76
C GLU A 10 14.35 -1.42 13.84
N LEU A 11 14.26 -2.13 12.71
CA LEU A 11 13.09 -2.11 11.84
C LEU A 11 11.86 -2.75 12.48
N ILE A 12 12.03 -3.85 13.20
CA ILE A 12 10.91 -4.62 13.79
C ILE A 12 10.56 -4.19 15.22
N ASN A 13 11.51 -3.60 15.96
CA ASN A 13 11.31 -3.11 17.33
C ASN A 13 12.02 -1.76 17.53
N PRO A 14 11.53 -0.69 16.87
CA PRO A 14 12.19 0.59 16.87
C PRO A 14 12.13 1.25 18.25
N THR A 15 13.27 1.80 18.70
CA THR A 15 13.29 2.69 19.85
C THR A 15 12.67 4.05 19.50
N ALA A 16 11.99 4.69 20.45
CA ALA A 16 11.40 6.01 20.23
C ALA A 16 12.51 7.03 19.88
N PRO A 17 12.53 7.61 18.69
CA PRO A 17 13.57 8.55 18.29
C PRO A 17 13.37 9.91 18.94
N SER A 18 14.46 10.60 19.24
CA SER A 18 14.42 12.00 19.63
C SER A 18 13.98 12.90 18.45
N LEU A 19 13.51 14.10 18.74
CA LEU A 19 13.18 15.10 17.72
C LEU A 19 14.37 15.40 16.78
N ALA A 20 15.59 15.46 17.33
CA ALA A 20 16.80 15.68 16.56
C ALA A 20 17.06 14.53 15.56
N GLN A 21 16.87 13.30 16.01
CA GLN A 21 16.99 12.11 15.15
C GLN A 21 15.91 12.06 14.06
N ALA A 22 14.66 12.41 14.39
CA ALA A 22 13.60 12.51 13.39
C ALA A 22 13.93 13.57 12.32
N ARG A 23 14.40 14.74 12.73
CA ARG A 23 14.80 15.83 11.82
C ARG A 23 16.00 15.49 10.93
N SER A 24 16.95 14.72 11.46
CA SER A 24 18.18 14.41 10.73
C SER A 24 17.91 13.67 9.41
N VAL A 25 16.84 12.88 9.37
CA VAL A 25 16.48 12.06 8.21
C VAL A 25 15.51 12.73 7.24
N LEU A 26 14.98 13.92 7.55
CA LEU A 26 14.03 14.61 6.68
C LEU A 26 14.75 15.48 5.64
N LEU A 27 14.19 15.54 4.43
CA LEU A 27 14.57 16.49 3.41
C LEU A 27 13.89 17.85 3.64
N PRO A 28 14.35 18.94 3.03
CA PRO A 28 13.81 20.29 3.28
C PRO A 28 12.33 20.46 2.94
N ASP A 29 11.83 19.72 1.94
CA ASP A 29 10.45 19.76 1.45
C ASP A 29 9.59 18.63 2.01
N GLU A 30 10.05 17.95 3.05
CA GLU A 30 9.32 16.89 3.74
C GLU A 30 8.74 17.32 5.08
N ALA A 31 7.60 16.75 5.42
CA ALA A 31 7.04 16.75 6.77
C ALA A 31 6.72 15.33 7.20
N LEU A 32 7.13 14.98 8.41
CA LEU A 32 6.77 13.73 9.07
C LEU A 32 5.56 13.97 9.96
N LEU A 33 4.51 13.18 9.77
CA LEU A 33 3.32 13.15 10.61
C LEU A 33 3.24 11.77 11.30
N ALA A 34 3.44 11.77 12.61
CA ALA A 34 3.36 10.56 13.43
C ALA A 34 2.08 10.58 14.25
N PHE A 35 1.30 9.53 14.17
CA PHE A 35 0.03 9.39 14.88
C PHE A 35 0.15 8.39 16.03
N PHE A 36 -0.58 8.66 17.10
CA PHE A 36 -0.85 7.70 18.15
C PHE A 36 -2.34 7.71 18.47
N VAL A 37 -3.00 6.58 18.28
CA VAL A 37 -4.43 6.40 18.50
C VAL A 37 -4.62 5.73 19.85
N GLY A 38 -5.04 6.49 20.86
CA GLY A 38 -5.38 6.01 22.19
C GLY A 38 -6.84 5.56 22.27
N ARG A 39 -7.27 5.11 23.45
CA ARG A 39 -8.65 4.63 23.63
C ARG A 39 -9.67 5.75 23.49
N GLU A 40 -9.43 6.91 24.13
CA GLU A 40 -10.36 8.04 24.20
C GLU A 40 -9.94 9.20 23.31
N ARG A 41 -8.63 9.35 23.06
CA ARG A 41 -8.03 10.45 22.30
C ARG A 41 -6.93 9.95 21.41
N SER A 42 -6.74 10.65 20.31
CA SER A 42 -5.61 10.45 19.43
C SER A 42 -4.66 11.64 19.46
N PHE A 43 -3.46 11.45 18.94
CA PHE A 43 -2.44 12.48 18.95
C PHE A 43 -1.72 12.49 17.61
N VAL A 44 -1.33 13.69 17.15
CA VAL A 44 -0.46 13.83 15.98
C VAL A 44 0.70 14.77 16.28
N TRP A 45 1.88 14.34 15.91
CA TRP A 45 3.12 15.13 15.89
C TRP A 45 3.47 15.44 14.44
N VAL A 46 3.81 16.69 14.18
CA VAL A 46 4.34 17.09 12.86
C VAL A 46 5.75 17.61 13.04
N VAL A 47 6.68 17.02 12.31
CA VAL A 47 8.10 17.39 12.34
C VAL A 47 8.55 17.68 10.92
N SER A 48 9.15 18.85 10.70
CA SER A 48 9.86 19.21 9.46
C SER A 48 11.36 19.36 9.72
N LYS A 49 12.16 19.40 8.67
CA LYS A 49 13.62 19.57 8.75
C LYS A 49 14.01 20.75 9.64
N THR A 50 13.29 21.86 9.49
CA THR A 50 13.49 23.12 10.21
C THR A 50 12.15 23.63 10.75
N GLY A 51 12.20 24.59 11.70
CA GLY A 51 11.00 25.19 12.30
C GLY A 51 10.56 24.49 13.60
N ALA A 52 9.51 25.01 14.22
CA ALA A 52 8.94 24.42 15.43
C ALA A 52 8.13 23.15 15.05
N PRO A 53 8.21 22.07 15.86
CA PRO A 53 7.31 20.94 15.69
C PRO A 53 5.89 21.36 16.10
N ALA A 54 4.88 20.76 15.47
CA ALA A 54 3.51 20.89 15.93
C ALA A 54 3.08 19.61 16.66
N PHE A 55 2.17 19.76 17.61
CA PHE A 55 1.55 18.67 18.34
C PHE A 55 0.13 19.06 18.72
N ILE A 56 -0.81 18.16 18.46
CA ILE A 56 -2.18 18.32 18.96
C ILE A 56 -2.71 17.01 19.53
N ALA A 57 -3.64 17.15 20.49
CA ALA A 57 -4.56 16.09 20.87
C ALA A 57 -5.84 16.23 20.05
N ILE A 58 -6.36 15.11 19.61
CA ILE A 58 -7.57 14.99 18.80
C ILE A 58 -8.60 14.26 19.67
N GLU A 59 -9.77 14.86 19.87
CA GLU A 59 -10.85 14.27 20.65
C GLU A 59 -11.57 13.17 19.87
N LEU A 60 -10.80 12.17 19.42
CA LEU A 60 -11.23 11.04 18.62
C LEU A 60 -10.49 9.79 19.10
N GLY A 61 -11.22 8.87 19.71
CA GLY A 61 -10.68 7.63 20.24
C GLY A 61 -10.57 6.50 19.21
N ALA A 62 -9.99 5.38 19.64
CA ALA A 62 -9.71 4.26 18.75
C ALA A 62 -10.96 3.67 18.09
N ASP A 63 -12.05 3.51 18.83
CA ASP A 63 -13.27 2.87 18.35
C ASP A 63 -13.99 3.76 17.31
N GLU A 64 -14.11 5.05 17.60
CA GLU A 64 -14.75 6.02 16.72
C GLU A 64 -13.93 6.22 15.44
N LEU A 65 -12.62 6.44 15.58
CA LEU A 65 -11.71 6.54 14.43
C LEU A 65 -11.71 5.27 13.58
N GLY A 66 -11.75 4.09 14.24
CA GLY A 66 -11.85 2.80 13.57
C GLY A 66 -13.11 2.71 12.73
N GLY A 67 -14.26 3.06 13.27
CA GLY A 67 -15.54 3.08 12.56
C GLY A 67 -15.53 4.01 11.35
N GLN A 68 -15.02 5.24 11.50
CA GLN A 68 -14.90 6.18 10.38
C GLN A 68 -13.96 5.66 9.27
N VAL A 69 -12.83 5.06 9.64
CA VAL A 69 -11.90 4.44 8.67
C VAL A 69 -12.56 3.27 7.95
N ASP A 70 -13.28 2.41 8.66
CA ASP A 70 -13.94 1.25 8.06
C ASP A 70 -15.02 1.70 7.05
N GLU A 71 -15.79 2.74 7.37
CA GLU A 71 -16.80 3.30 6.48
C GLU A 71 -16.19 3.83 5.18
N VAL A 72 -15.13 4.63 5.28
CA VAL A 72 -14.41 5.13 4.09
C VAL A 72 -13.81 4.00 3.27
N ARG A 73 -13.36 2.93 3.92
CA ARG A 73 -12.77 1.76 3.26
C ARG A 73 -13.75 0.89 2.49
N LEU A 74 -15.04 0.94 2.77
CA LEU A 74 -16.06 0.18 2.02
C LEU A 74 -15.96 0.41 0.51
N ALA A 75 -15.67 1.64 0.09
CA ALA A 75 -15.50 1.98 -1.32
C ALA A 75 -14.08 1.71 -1.86
N LEU A 76 -13.05 1.69 -1.00
CA LEU A 76 -11.66 1.49 -1.40
C LEU A 76 -11.28 0.01 -1.54
N ALA A 77 -11.92 -0.85 -0.74
CA ALA A 77 -11.73 -2.29 -0.77
C ALA A 77 -13.10 -3.01 -0.78
N PRO A 78 -13.95 -2.74 -1.80
CA PRO A 78 -15.29 -3.28 -1.84
C PRO A 78 -15.27 -4.77 -2.12
N ASN A 79 -16.16 -5.52 -1.45
CA ASN A 79 -16.48 -6.89 -1.82
C ASN A 79 -17.55 -6.87 -2.94
N ALA A 80 -17.14 -6.42 -4.14
CA ALA A 80 -18.03 -6.17 -5.27
C ALA A 80 -17.71 -7.14 -6.42
N SER A 81 -18.75 -7.69 -7.03
CA SER A 81 -18.64 -8.56 -8.21
C SER A 81 -18.64 -7.77 -9.52
N THR A 82 -19.25 -6.60 -9.52
CA THR A 82 -19.31 -5.69 -10.67
C THR A 82 -19.00 -4.26 -10.25
N LEU A 83 -18.72 -3.39 -11.22
CA LEU A 83 -18.53 -1.95 -10.97
C LEU A 83 -19.73 -1.27 -10.30
N TRP A 84 -20.93 -1.79 -10.55
CA TRP A 84 -22.17 -1.25 -10.02
C TRP A 84 -22.40 -1.60 -8.55
N ASP A 85 -21.75 -2.65 -8.05
CA ASP A 85 -21.81 -3.10 -6.67
C ASP A 85 -20.82 -2.33 -5.76
N ILE A 86 -19.93 -1.51 -6.34
CA ILE A 86 -18.99 -0.69 -5.57
C ILE A 86 -19.77 0.42 -4.89
N PRO A 87 -19.78 0.50 -3.55
CA PRO A 87 -20.45 1.57 -2.85
C PRO A 87 -19.82 2.93 -3.16
N PRO A 88 -20.56 4.03 -3.10
CA PRO A 88 -19.99 5.35 -3.23
C PRO A 88 -18.99 5.62 -2.09
N PHE A 89 -17.90 6.31 -2.43
CA PHE A 89 -16.95 6.76 -1.44
C PHE A 89 -17.55 7.89 -0.60
N ASP A 90 -17.54 7.73 0.72
CA ASP A 90 -18.11 8.74 1.62
C ASP A 90 -17.17 9.94 1.75
N LEU A 91 -17.48 10.98 0.97
CA LEU A 91 -16.72 12.24 0.96
C LEU A 91 -16.92 13.06 2.24
N GLY A 92 -18.06 12.88 2.93
CA GLY A 92 -18.36 13.58 4.18
C GLY A 92 -17.44 13.09 5.28
N ILE A 93 -17.46 11.79 5.58
CA ILE A 93 -16.61 11.18 6.59
C ILE A 93 -15.12 11.36 6.24
N ALA A 94 -14.76 11.21 4.97
CA ALA A 94 -13.39 11.42 4.54
C ALA A 94 -12.91 12.87 4.77
N TYR A 95 -13.79 13.86 4.56
CA TYR A 95 -13.46 15.25 4.84
C TYR A 95 -13.42 15.55 6.34
N GLU A 96 -14.31 14.97 7.14
CA GLU A 96 -14.26 15.05 8.61
C GLU A 96 -12.93 14.49 9.15
N LEU A 97 -12.46 13.35 8.63
CA LEU A 97 -11.15 12.80 8.96
C LEU A 97 -10.01 13.78 8.61
N TYR A 98 -10.08 14.44 7.44
CA TYR A 98 -9.10 15.46 7.08
C TYR A 98 -9.11 16.62 8.08
N GLN A 99 -10.29 17.13 8.42
CA GLN A 99 -10.47 18.24 9.36
C GLN A 99 -9.98 17.91 10.78
N GLN A 100 -10.13 16.68 11.22
CA GLN A 100 -9.72 16.27 12.55
C GLN A 100 -8.23 15.91 12.63
N LEU A 101 -7.70 15.24 11.61
CA LEU A 101 -6.37 14.64 11.65
C LEU A 101 -5.28 15.56 11.06
N LEU A 102 -5.58 16.33 10.02
CA LEU A 102 -4.59 17.03 9.21
C LEU A 102 -4.73 18.55 9.23
N GLU A 103 -5.94 19.06 9.15
CA GLU A 103 -6.18 20.50 9.04
C GLU A 103 -5.66 21.29 10.25
N PRO A 104 -5.84 20.84 11.51
CA PRO A 104 -5.38 21.61 12.68
C PRO A 104 -3.86 21.78 12.75
N VAL A 105 -3.10 20.90 12.11
CA VAL A 105 -1.63 20.94 12.04
C VAL A 105 -1.13 21.40 10.67
N ALA A 106 -2.01 21.82 9.77
CA ALA A 106 -1.67 22.27 8.42
C ALA A 106 -0.58 23.34 8.35
N PRO A 107 -0.50 24.33 9.25
CA PRO A 107 0.57 25.32 9.22
C PRO A 107 1.99 24.71 9.28
N ALA A 108 2.15 23.53 9.84
CA ALA A 108 3.45 22.86 9.98
C ALA A 108 3.85 22.00 8.76
N TRP A 109 2.90 21.64 7.90
CA TRP A 109 3.18 20.74 6.77
C TRP A 109 2.69 21.24 5.41
N TRP A 110 1.71 22.14 5.35
CA TRP A 110 1.05 22.51 4.09
C TRP A 110 2.00 23.02 2.99
N GLN A 111 3.08 23.66 3.36
CA GLN A 111 4.09 24.16 2.42
C GLN A 111 5.13 23.11 2.00
N LYS A 112 5.03 21.89 2.51
CA LYS A 112 5.90 20.79 2.14
C LYS A 112 5.29 20.04 0.96
N LYS A 113 6.13 19.43 0.13
CA LYS A 113 5.66 18.65 -1.02
C LYS A 113 5.38 17.20 -0.67
N HIS A 114 6.09 16.68 0.31
CA HIS A 114 6.10 15.26 0.64
C HIS A 114 5.72 15.05 2.11
N LEU A 115 4.69 14.26 2.34
CA LEU A 115 4.25 13.88 3.66
C LEU A 115 4.69 12.44 3.95
N ILE A 116 5.42 12.26 5.04
CA ILE A 116 5.79 10.94 5.53
C ILE A 116 4.89 10.64 6.71
N ILE A 117 4.03 9.66 6.56
CA ILE A 117 3.03 9.29 7.54
C ILE A 117 3.53 8.07 8.32
N VAL A 118 3.54 8.19 9.64
CA VAL A 118 3.69 7.06 10.57
C VAL A 118 2.32 6.83 11.19
N PRO A 119 1.53 5.91 10.63
CA PRO A 119 0.18 5.66 11.11
C PRO A 119 0.19 4.80 12.38
N HIS A 120 -0.93 4.78 13.08
CA HIS A 120 -1.15 3.88 14.21
C HIS A 120 -2.56 3.29 14.13
N ARG A 121 -2.70 1.98 14.41
CA ARG A 121 -3.97 1.24 14.41
C ARG A 121 -4.72 1.41 13.08
N ALA A 122 -6.02 1.77 13.13
CA ALA A 122 -6.90 1.90 11.96
C ALA A 122 -6.33 2.82 10.86
N LEU A 123 -5.55 3.85 11.21
CA LEU A 123 -4.93 4.73 10.22
C LEU A 123 -3.93 4.01 9.31
N GLY A 124 -3.41 2.85 9.70
CA GLY A 124 -2.58 2.01 8.84
C GLY A 124 -3.32 1.42 7.65
N TYR A 125 -4.64 1.38 7.70
CA TYR A 125 -5.51 0.86 6.65
C TYR A 125 -6.11 1.95 5.75
N LEU A 126 -5.89 3.23 6.07
CA LEU A 126 -6.42 4.35 5.33
C LEU A 126 -5.30 5.07 4.57
N PRO A 127 -5.29 5.07 3.24
CA PRO A 127 -4.37 5.91 2.48
C PRO A 127 -4.80 7.38 2.61
N LEU A 128 -4.13 8.16 3.48
CA LEU A 128 -4.49 9.56 3.73
C LEU A 128 -4.48 10.43 2.46
N SER A 129 -3.82 9.99 1.40
CA SER A 129 -3.80 10.64 0.08
C SER A 129 -5.19 10.79 -0.57
N VAL A 130 -6.16 9.93 -0.20
CA VAL A 130 -7.54 9.99 -0.70
C VAL A 130 -8.48 10.87 0.14
N LEU A 131 -7.97 11.55 1.15
CA LEU A 131 -8.79 12.50 1.91
C LEU A 131 -8.99 13.78 1.09
N PRO A 132 -10.24 14.28 0.99
CA PRO A 132 -10.52 15.57 0.37
C PRO A 132 -10.01 16.70 1.27
N THR A 133 -9.39 17.72 0.66
CA THR A 133 -8.88 18.90 1.38
C THR A 133 -9.89 20.05 1.43
N LYS A 134 -11.06 19.86 0.84
CA LYS A 134 -12.19 20.79 0.86
C LYS A 134 -13.49 20.02 0.86
N GLU A 135 -14.48 20.54 1.56
CA GLU A 135 -15.83 20.01 1.49
C GLU A 135 -16.37 20.04 0.05
N ILE A 136 -16.94 18.93 -0.38
CA ILE A 136 -17.61 18.82 -1.66
C ILE A 136 -18.84 17.92 -1.52
N LYS A 137 -19.97 18.40 -2.03
CA LYS A 137 -21.19 17.61 -2.18
C LYS A 137 -21.33 17.27 -3.65
N LEU A 138 -21.26 15.98 -3.97
CA LEU A 138 -21.56 15.52 -5.33
C LEU A 138 -23.08 15.58 -5.53
N VAL A 139 -23.53 16.59 -6.28
CA VAL A 139 -24.96 16.91 -6.45
C VAL A 139 -25.61 16.10 -7.57
N ASP A 140 -24.84 15.48 -8.45
CA ASP A 140 -25.34 14.93 -9.69
C ASP A 140 -25.43 13.40 -9.67
N LYS A 141 -26.66 12.88 -9.55
CA LYS A 141 -26.98 11.45 -9.73
C LYS A 141 -27.01 11.04 -11.21
N SER A 142 -26.86 11.99 -12.14
CA SER A 142 -26.90 11.75 -13.60
C SER A 142 -25.53 11.50 -14.23
N ASP A 143 -24.44 11.67 -13.45
CA ASP A 143 -23.08 11.49 -13.94
C ASP A 143 -22.77 10.02 -14.20
N THR A 144 -21.94 9.79 -15.22
CA THR A 144 -21.33 8.49 -15.46
C THR A 144 -20.60 8.01 -14.20
N LEU A 145 -20.64 6.71 -13.96
CA LEU A 145 -20.09 6.06 -12.79
C LEU A 145 -18.72 6.68 -12.38
N PHE A 146 -18.63 7.15 -11.15
CA PHE A 146 -17.43 7.77 -10.54
C PHE A 146 -16.93 9.09 -11.16
N SER A 147 -17.55 9.64 -12.18
CA SER A 147 -17.06 10.86 -12.88
C SER A 147 -16.99 12.08 -11.95
N GLY A 148 -17.91 12.19 -10.99
CA GLY A 148 -17.97 13.28 -10.02
C GLY A 148 -16.72 13.38 -9.15
N TYR A 149 -16.05 12.27 -8.87
CA TYR A 149 -14.82 12.27 -8.05
C TYR A 149 -13.66 13.00 -8.70
N ARG A 150 -13.66 13.24 -10.00
CA ARG A 150 -12.64 14.07 -10.68
C ARG A 150 -12.63 15.52 -10.22
N LYS A 151 -13.74 16.01 -9.63
CA LYS A 151 -13.89 17.37 -9.11
C LYS A 151 -13.38 17.51 -7.68
N VAL A 152 -13.11 16.39 -7.00
CA VAL A 152 -12.69 16.37 -5.60
C VAL A 152 -11.24 16.83 -5.51
N ARG A 153 -10.95 17.71 -4.56
CA ARG A 153 -9.59 18.15 -4.25
C ARG A 153 -8.94 17.18 -3.26
N TRP A 154 -8.47 16.08 -3.79
CA TRP A 154 -7.75 15.08 -3.01
C TRP A 154 -6.42 15.62 -2.48
N LEU A 155 -5.99 15.18 -1.28
CA LEU A 155 -4.64 15.49 -0.76
C LEU A 155 -3.55 15.09 -1.74
N ALA A 156 -3.73 13.98 -2.45
CA ALA A 156 -2.81 13.50 -3.51
C ALA A 156 -2.59 14.48 -4.66
N HIS A 157 -3.48 15.46 -4.87
CA HIS A 157 -3.29 16.47 -5.93
C HIS A 157 -2.22 17.53 -5.58
N THR A 158 -1.90 17.67 -4.30
CA THR A 158 -1.00 18.71 -3.81
C THR A 158 0.22 18.15 -3.10
N HIS A 159 0.12 16.96 -2.53
CA HIS A 159 1.17 16.35 -1.73
C HIS A 159 1.37 14.89 -2.11
N SER A 160 2.61 14.46 -2.22
CA SER A 160 2.89 13.03 -2.21
C SER A 160 2.84 12.52 -0.77
N VAL A 161 2.31 11.31 -0.59
CA VAL A 161 2.17 10.67 0.71
C VAL A 161 2.93 9.35 0.70
N THR A 162 3.87 9.22 1.62
CA THR A 162 4.62 7.98 1.87
C THR A 162 4.30 7.47 3.26
N VAL A 163 4.05 6.19 3.39
CA VAL A 163 3.81 5.54 4.69
C VAL A 163 5.09 4.88 5.17
N SER A 164 5.46 5.12 6.42
CA SER A 164 6.56 4.44 7.11
C SER A 164 6.02 3.75 8.36
N PRO A 165 6.41 2.51 8.65
CA PRO A 165 5.93 1.82 9.85
C PRO A 165 6.38 2.50 11.15
N SER A 166 7.51 3.19 11.13
CA SER A 166 8.02 3.98 12.27
C SER A 166 9.06 5.01 11.80
N VAL A 167 9.38 5.97 12.67
CA VAL A 167 10.49 6.91 12.43
C VAL A 167 11.85 6.20 12.45
N GLY A 168 12.00 5.16 13.29
CA GLY A 168 13.19 4.31 13.31
C GLY A 168 13.38 3.59 11.97
N ALA A 169 12.33 2.98 11.44
CA ALA A 169 12.38 2.33 10.11
C ALA A 169 12.78 3.31 9.01
N LEU A 170 12.24 4.54 9.02
CA LEU A 170 12.63 5.58 8.08
C LEU A 170 14.12 5.91 8.19
N ARG A 171 14.65 6.01 9.43
CA ARG A 171 16.08 6.26 9.66
C ARG A 171 16.94 5.15 9.09
N THR A 172 16.63 3.90 9.43
CA THR A 172 17.37 2.73 8.93
C THR A 172 17.36 2.69 7.41
N LEU A 173 16.19 2.84 6.77
CA LEU A 173 16.08 2.86 5.31
C LEU A 173 16.91 3.98 4.66
N ARG A 174 16.94 5.17 5.26
CA ARG A 174 17.73 6.30 4.73
C ARG A 174 19.22 6.25 5.05
N ALA A 175 19.60 5.46 6.03
CA ALA A 175 21.01 5.19 6.36
C ALA A 175 21.60 4.06 5.51
N MET A 176 20.76 3.28 4.80
CA MET A 176 21.24 2.22 3.92
C MET A 176 22.16 2.78 2.84
N PRO A 177 23.30 2.15 2.59
CA PRO A 177 24.19 2.55 1.50
C PRO A 177 23.44 2.41 0.17
N PRO A 178 23.79 3.22 -0.84
CA PRO A 178 23.27 3.00 -2.19
C PRO A 178 23.62 1.58 -2.64
N GLY A 179 22.71 0.96 -3.42
CA GLY A 179 22.93 -0.37 -3.95
C GLY A 179 24.20 -0.44 -4.82
N GLU A 180 24.72 -1.65 -5.00
CA GLU A 180 25.91 -1.88 -5.83
C GLU A 180 25.67 -1.40 -7.28
N PRO A 181 26.65 -0.73 -7.92
CA PRO A 181 26.49 -0.13 -9.25
C PRO A 181 26.07 -1.14 -10.34
N ASN A 182 26.41 -2.40 -10.16
CA ASN A 182 26.22 -3.48 -11.15
C ASN A 182 24.99 -4.36 -10.84
N GLN A 183 24.07 -3.92 -9.96
CA GLN A 183 22.87 -4.68 -9.70
C GLN A 183 22.02 -4.80 -10.96
N ARG A 184 21.44 -5.98 -11.16
CA ARG A 184 20.39 -6.19 -12.18
C ARG A 184 19.20 -5.31 -11.83
N PRO A 185 18.49 -4.77 -12.83
CA PRO A 185 17.45 -3.78 -12.56
C PRO A 185 16.28 -4.33 -11.75
N PHE A 186 15.91 -5.61 -11.94
CA PHE A 186 14.68 -6.14 -11.39
C PHE A 186 14.70 -7.67 -11.26
N VAL A 187 13.96 -8.21 -10.30
CA VAL A 187 13.48 -9.59 -10.26
C VAL A 187 12.05 -9.61 -9.74
N GLY A 188 11.18 -10.40 -10.36
CA GLY A 188 9.78 -10.49 -10.00
C GLY A 188 9.27 -11.92 -9.80
N PHE A 189 8.36 -12.09 -8.85
CA PHE A 189 7.67 -13.34 -8.55
C PHE A 189 6.17 -13.07 -8.59
N ALA A 190 5.42 -13.78 -9.43
CA ALA A 190 4.00 -13.52 -9.63
C ALA A 190 3.19 -14.82 -9.77
N ASP A 191 1.92 -14.77 -9.36
CA ASP A 191 0.95 -15.85 -9.50
C ASP A 191 1.52 -17.24 -9.13
N PRO A 192 2.04 -17.43 -7.91
CA PRO A 192 2.57 -18.70 -7.47
C PRO A 192 1.46 -19.77 -7.49
N ALA A 193 1.81 -21.00 -7.87
CA ALA A 193 0.91 -22.14 -7.77
C ALA A 193 1.06 -22.80 -6.39
N PHE A 194 0.01 -22.79 -5.59
CA PHE A 194 -0.02 -23.38 -4.25
C PHE A 194 -0.48 -24.84 -4.22
N SER A 195 -0.98 -25.39 -5.35
CA SER A 195 -1.35 -26.80 -5.50
C SER A 195 -1.04 -27.34 -6.91
N THR A 196 -1.03 -28.68 -7.01
CA THR A 196 -0.85 -29.37 -8.32
C THR A 196 -2.03 -29.14 -9.26
N GLU A 197 -3.24 -29.04 -8.72
CA GLU A 197 -4.47 -28.75 -9.46
C GLU A 197 -4.41 -27.34 -10.06
N GLN A 198 -4.01 -26.35 -9.26
CA GLN A 198 -3.80 -24.99 -9.75
C GLN A 198 -2.76 -24.94 -10.88
N THR A 199 -1.73 -25.76 -10.78
CA THR A 199 -0.72 -25.87 -11.82
C THR A 199 -1.31 -26.34 -13.16
N GLN A 200 -2.27 -27.27 -13.14
CA GLN A 200 -2.93 -27.76 -14.35
C GLN A 200 -3.90 -26.73 -14.95
N VAL A 201 -4.66 -26.02 -14.11
CA VAL A 201 -5.55 -24.93 -14.54
C VAL A 201 -4.75 -23.80 -15.20
N VAL A 202 -3.64 -23.43 -14.60
CA VAL A 202 -2.73 -22.40 -15.12
C VAL A 202 -2.14 -22.81 -16.48
N ALA A 203 -1.73 -24.07 -16.64
CA ALA A 203 -1.23 -24.58 -17.90
C ALA A 203 -2.31 -24.60 -18.99
N ALA A 204 -3.55 -24.95 -18.64
CA ALA A 204 -4.69 -24.94 -19.57
C ALA A 204 -5.06 -23.52 -20.04
N LEU A 205 -4.96 -22.53 -19.17
CA LEU A 205 -5.18 -21.12 -19.52
C LEU A 205 -4.09 -20.56 -20.45
N GLN A 206 -2.84 -21.01 -20.33
CA GLN A 206 -1.75 -20.60 -21.22
C GLN A 206 -1.90 -21.12 -22.65
N VAL A 207 -2.53 -22.30 -22.84
CA VAL A 207 -2.78 -22.88 -24.18
C VAL A 207 -3.87 -22.08 -24.91
N ASN A 208 -4.82 -21.49 -24.21
CA ASN A 208 -5.94 -20.74 -24.81
C ASN A 208 -5.63 -19.29 -25.17
N THR A 209 -4.52 -18.70 -24.71
CA THR A 209 -4.14 -17.33 -25.05
C THR A 209 -3.31 -17.21 -26.32
N GLY A 210 -2.94 -18.33 -26.95
CA GLY A 210 -2.16 -18.37 -28.20
C GLY A 210 -2.93 -18.03 -29.49
N THR A 211 -4.24 -17.80 -29.43
CA THR A 211 -5.08 -17.50 -30.61
C THR A 211 -6.18 -16.49 -30.28
N ALA A 212 -5.83 -15.33 -29.81
CA ALA A 212 -6.79 -14.21 -29.70
C ALA A 212 -6.31 -13.02 -30.51
N ASN A 213 -6.93 -12.87 -31.69
CA ASN A 213 -6.89 -11.68 -32.52
C ASN A 213 -7.16 -10.39 -31.70
N ASP A 214 -6.44 -9.34 -32.09
CA ASP A 214 -6.75 -7.95 -31.79
C ASP A 214 -8.25 -7.65 -31.91
N ASN A 215 -8.95 -7.57 -30.78
CA ASN A 215 -10.23 -6.92 -30.73
C ASN A 215 -10.30 -6.01 -29.50
N LYS A 216 -10.40 -4.73 -29.79
CA LYS A 216 -10.67 -3.61 -28.88
C LYS A 216 -11.63 -4.04 -27.76
N ILE A 217 -11.17 -3.91 -26.52
CA ILE A 217 -11.97 -4.13 -25.32
C ILE A 217 -13.02 -3.01 -25.26
N GLY A 218 -14.20 -3.32 -25.75
CA GLY A 218 -15.40 -2.57 -25.47
C GLY A 218 -15.83 -2.89 -24.03
N VAL A 219 -15.82 -1.91 -23.15
CA VAL A 219 -16.32 -2.02 -21.78
C VAL A 219 -17.85 -2.22 -21.84
N ARG A 220 -18.29 -3.46 -21.97
CA ARG A 220 -19.67 -3.89 -21.74
C ARG A 220 -19.63 -5.12 -20.83
N GLY A 221 -19.87 -4.87 -19.50
CA GLY A 221 -20.28 -5.94 -18.58
C GLY A 221 -19.19 -6.94 -18.19
N GLY A 222 -17.92 -6.59 -18.19
CA GLY A 222 -16.86 -7.44 -17.67
C GLY A 222 -16.89 -7.47 -16.14
N SER A 223 -16.96 -8.67 -15.55
CA SER A 223 -16.77 -8.84 -14.11
C SER A 223 -15.33 -8.45 -13.75
N ILE A 224 -15.18 -7.40 -12.97
CA ILE A 224 -13.90 -7.04 -12.37
C ILE A 224 -13.74 -7.94 -11.15
N LYS A 225 -12.80 -8.88 -11.20
CA LYS A 225 -12.37 -9.60 -9.99
C LYS A 225 -11.52 -8.65 -9.16
N LEU A 226 -12.16 -7.96 -8.22
CA LEU A 226 -11.45 -7.19 -7.21
C LEU A 226 -10.66 -8.15 -6.33
N ARG A 227 -9.37 -7.85 -6.14
CA ARG A 227 -8.50 -8.60 -5.21
C ARG A 227 -9.07 -8.47 -3.80
N GLY A 228 -9.80 -9.50 -3.34
CA GLY A 228 -10.22 -9.60 -1.95
C GLY A 228 -8.99 -9.83 -1.06
N MET A 229 -8.83 -9.01 -0.02
CA MET A 229 -7.87 -9.30 1.05
C MET A 229 -8.49 -10.42 1.91
N ILE A 230 -7.78 -11.54 2.06
CA ILE A 230 -8.21 -12.64 2.92
C ILE A 230 -7.81 -12.28 4.35
N LYS A 231 -8.82 -12.13 5.22
CA LYS A 231 -8.63 -11.86 6.64
C LYS A 231 -8.41 -13.18 7.37
N VAL A 232 -7.27 -13.34 8.04
CA VAL A 232 -6.97 -14.49 8.91
C VAL A 232 -7.04 -14.03 10.36
N GLU A 233 -7.88 -14.68 11.17
CA GLU A 233 -8.20 -14.18 12.52
C GLU A 233 -7.12 -14.46 13.58
N LYS A 234 -6.16 -15.37 13.33
CA LYS A 234 -5.07 -15.70 14.27
C LYS A 234 -3.77 -16.03 13.57
N LEU A 235 -2.63 -15.58 14.13
CA LEU A 235 -1.28 -15.88 13.63
C LEU A 235 -0.98 -17.40 13.58
N GLU A 236 -1.54 -18.17 14.52
CA GLU A 236 -1.39 -19.65 14.56
C GLU A 236 -2.14 -20.34 13.41
N GLU A 237 -3.20 -19.72 12.89
CA GLU A 237 -3.94 -20.20 11.72
C GLU A 237 -3.18 -19.93 10.42
N MET A 238 -2.33 -18.89 10.37
CA MET A 238 -1.49 -18.63 9.19
C MET A 238 -0.43 -19.72 8.96
N ALA A 239 0.13 -20.29 10.01
CA ALA A 239 1.12 -21.37 9.91
C ALA A 239 0.49 -22.68 9.38
N ASN A 240 -0.83 -22.85 9.55
CA ASN A 240 -1.60 -24.02 9.14
C ASN A 240 -2.63 -23.72 8.05
N ALA A 241 -2.65 -22.49 7.49
CA ALA A 241 -3.59 -22.13 6.44
C ALA A 241 -3.34 -23.02 5.20
N ASP A 242 -4.41 -23.65 4.72
CA ASP A 242 -4.37 -24.40 3.48
C ASP A 242 -4.28 -23.40 2.30
N LEU A 243 -3.05 -23.10 1.88
CA LEU A 243 -2.79 -22.19 0.78
C LEU A 243 -3.36 -22.68 -0.55
N SER A 244 -3.73 -23.96 -0.65
CA SER A 244 -4.31 -24.54 -1.87
C SER A 244 -5.66 -23.94 -2.23
N VAL A 245 -6.38 -23.34 -1.26
CA VAL A 245 -7.68 -22.67 -1.48
C VAL A 245 -7.54 -21.27 -2.08
N LEU A 246 -6.33 -20.69 -2.08
CA LEU A 246 -6.11 -19.36 -2.66
C LEU A 246 -6.29 -19.40 -4.18
N PRO A 247 -7.09 -18.50 -4.79
CA PRO A 247 -7.29 -18.51 -6.24
C PRO A 247 -6.01 -18.09 -6.98
N PRO A 248 -5.78 -18.59 -8.21
CA PRO A 248 -4.72 -18.08 -9.07
C PRO A 248 -4.87 -16.58 -9.35
N LEU A 249 -3.75 -15.89 -9.56
CA LEU A 249 -3.69 -14.45 -9.88
C LEU A 249 -3.08 -14.19 -11.26
N PRO A 250 -3.70 -14.65 -12.36
CA PRO A 250 -3.09 -14.60 -13.69
C PRO A 250 -2.71 -13.20 -14.16
N ASP A 251 -3.47 -12.17 -13.75
CA ASP A 251 -3.23 -10.78 -14.12
C ASP A 251 -1.88 -10.26 -13.57
N THR A 252 -1.43 -10.81 -12.43
CA THR A 252 -0.14 -10.41 -11.84
C THR A 252 1.06 -10.81 -12.67
N ARG A 253 0.92 -11.80 -13.54
CA ARG A 253 2.00 -12.21 -14.46
C ARG A 253 2.32 -11.11 -15.46
N GLU A 254 1.29 -10.58 -16.11
CA GLU A 254 1.48 -9.51 -17.09
C GLU A 254 1.90 -8.21 -16.40
N GLU A 255 1.32 -7.90 -15.23
CA GLU A 255 1.73 -6.76 -14.42
C GLU A 255 3.23 -6.78 -14.12
N VAL A 256 3.76 -7.90 -13.60
CA VAL A 256 5.18 -8.01 -13.23
C VAL A 256 6.09 -8.02 -14.46
N LYS A 257 5.65 -8.58 -15.59
CA LYS A 257 6.39 -8.50 -16.85
C LYS A 257 6.46 -7.08 -17.39
N GLU A 258 5.36 -6.31 -17.31
CA GLU A 258 5.37 -4.89 -17.70
C GLU A 258 6.28 -4.07 -16.80
N ILE A 259 6.30 -4.33 -15.49
CA ILE A 259 7.25 -3.70 -14.57
C ILE A 259 8.70 -4.04 -14.97
N ALA A 260 8.98 -5.32 -15.29
CA ALA A 260 10.30 -5.73 -15.75
C ALA A 260 10.74 -4.96 -17.00
N ARG A 261 9.87 -4.86 -18.02
CA ARG A 261 10.13 -4.10 -19.25
C ARG A 261 10.38 -2.61 -18.95
N ALA A 262 9.54 -2.00 -18.11
CA ALA A 262 9.67 -0.60 -17.71
C ALA A 262 11.00 -0.31 -16.98
N LEU A 263 11.51 -1.28 -16.24
CA LEU A 263 12.79 -1.20 -15.53
C LEU A 263 13.97 -1.71 -16.37
N GLN A 264 13.77 -2.02 -17.67
CA GLN A 264 14.79 -2.55 -18.57
C GLN A 264 15.39 -3.89 -18.12
N ALA A 265 14.59 -4.72 -17.47
CA ALA A 265 14.90 -6.10 -17.15
C ALA A 265 14.33 -7.04 -18.23
N ASP A 266 14.86 -8.25 -18.30
CA ASP A 266 14.38 -9.30 -19.21
C ASP A 266 13.21 -10.08 -18.56
N PRO A 267 11.95 -9.94 -19.07
CA PRO A 267 10.81 -10.64 -18.47
C PRO A 267 10.93 -12.17 -18.47
N ASP A 268 11.69 -12.74 -19.40
CA ASP A 268 11.82 -14.19 -19.52
C ASP A 268 12.87 -14.75 -18.56
N GLN A 269 13.85 -13.93 -18.16
CA GLN A 269 14.93 -14.33 -17.23
C GLN A 269 14.69 -13.84 -15.80
N ASP A 270 14.03 -12.68 -15.65
CA ASP A 270 13.92 -11.98 -14.38
C ASP A 270 12.52 -12.08 -13.75
N VAL A 271 11.55 -12.72 -14.42
CA VAL A 271 10.21 -12.92 -13.90
C VAL A 271 9.88 -14.41 -13.74
N PHE A 272 9.59 -14.80 -12.50
CA PHE A 272 9.21 -16.16 -12.16
C PHE A 272 7.71 -16.23 -11.90
N THR A 273 6.99 -17.12 -12.59
CA THR A 273 5.52 -17.25 -12.46
C THR A 273 5.10 -18.71 -12.31
N GLY A 274 3.93 -18.94 -11.74
CA GLY A 274 3.36 -20.28 -11.59
C GLY A 274 4.29 -21.21 -10.82
N LYS A 275 4.67 -22.33 -11.44
CA LYS A 275 5.59 -23.33 -10.86
C LYS A 275 7.00 -22.81 -10.59
N ALA A 276 7.44 -21.76 -11.27
CA ALA A 276 8.75 -21.16 -11.06
C ALA A 276 8.77 -20.15 -9.92
N ALA A 277 7.62 -19.60 -9.51
CA ALA A 277 7.47 -18.69 -8.39
C ALA A 277 7.37 -19.47 -7.06
N THR A 278 8.48 -20.00 -6.60
CA THR A 278 8.55 -20.84 -5.39
C THR A 278 9.44 -20.21 -4.33
N GLU A 279 9.17 -20.55 -3.06
CA GLU A 279 10.06 -20.18 -1.93
C GLU A 279 11.50 -20.67 -2.14
N THR A 280 11.67 -21.89 -2.67
CA THR A 280 12.98 -22.43 -3.00
C THR A 280 13.70 -21.56 -4.03
N ARG A 281 12.99 -21.07 -5.06
CA ARG A 281 13.57 -20.16 -6.04
C ARG A 281 14.00 -18.85 -5.40
N VAL A 282 13.15 -18.24 -4.58
CA VAL A 282 13.47 -17.01 -3.84
C VAL A 282 14.73 -17.21 -2.99
N LYS A 283 14.78 -18.28 -2.21
CA LYS A 283 15.93 -18.60 -1.33
C LYS A 283 17.21 -18.97 -2.10
N SER A 284 17.11 -19.48 -3.31
CA SER A 284 18.28 -19.86 -4.14
C SER A 284 18.92 -18.68 -4.87
N LEU A 285 18.22 -17.56 -5.00
CA LEU A 285 18.74 -16.37 -5.65
C LEU A 285 19.49 -15.49 -4.65
N ASN A 286 20.62 -14.92 -5.10
CA ASN A 286 21.22 -13.83 -4.36
C ASN A 286 20.47 -12.54 -4.66
N LEU A 287 19.47 -12.23 -3.84
CA LEU A 287 18.58 -11.08 -4.03
C LEU A 287 19.32 -9.74 -3.93
N SER A 288 20.49 -9.68 -3.27
CA SER A 288 21.31 -8.46 -3.24
C SER A 288 21.84 -8.04 -4.61
N ASN A 289 21.84 -8.95 -5.59
CA ASN A 289 22.21 -8.65 -6.97
C ASN A 289 21.15 -7.86 -7.75
N TYR A 290 19.99 -7.59 -7.15
CA TYR A 290 18.88 -6.90 -7.82
C TYR A 290 18.55 -5.58 -7.12
N ARG A 291 18.30 -4.54 -7.92
CA ARG A 291 17.92 -3.22 -7.44
C ARG A 291 16.47 -3.17 -6.98
N VAL A 292 15.58 -3.88 -7.67
CA VAL A 292 14.16 -3.98 -7.33
C VAL A 292 13.76 -5.45 -7.27
N ILE A 293 13.05 -5.81 -6.21
CA ILE A 293 12.47 -7.14 -6.01
C ILE A 293 10.97 -6.95 -5.86
N ALA A 294 10.17 -7.65 -6.66
CA ALA A 294 8.71 -7.56 -6.62
C ALA A 294 8.08 -8.92 -6.31
N PHE A 295 7.11 -8.91 -5.40
CA PHE A 295 6.25 -10.05 -5.12
C PHE A 295 4.80 -9.65 -5.42
N ALA A 296 4.20 -10.28 -6.43
CA ALA A 296 2.80 -10.09 -6.80
C ALA A 296 2.03 -11.39 -6.53
N THR A 297 1.70 -11.56 -5.26
CA THR A 297 1.00 -12.74 -4.73
C THR A 297 -0.07 -12.30 -3.73
N HIS A 298 -0.77 -13.27 -3.13
CA HIS A 298 -1.71 -12.97 -2.04
C HIS A 298 -0.98 -12.38 -0.83
N GLY A 299 -1.54 -11.31 -0.26
CA GLY A 299 -1.18 -10.81 1.05
C GLY A 299 -2.12 -11.41 2.10
N LEU A 300 -1.57 -12.11 3.08
CA LEU A 300 -2.33 -12.54 4.25
C LEU A 300 -2.15 -11.49 5.34
N ILE A 301 -3.28 -11.01 5.89
CA ILE A 301 -3.28 -10.04 7.01
C ILE A 301 -3.63 -10.81 8.27
N PRO A 302 -2.80 -10.76 9.32
CA PRO A 302 -3.06 -11.39 10.61
C PRO A 302 -4.22 -10.75 11.35
#